data_c5ad822b431658fe933e4b09f2139977
#
_entry.id   c5ad822b431658fe933e4b09f2139977
#
_cell.length_a   1.000
_cell.length_b   1.000
_cell.length_c   1.000
_cell.angle_alpha   90.00
_cell.angle_beta   90.00
_cell.angle_gamma   90.00
#
_symmetry.space_group_name_H-M   'P 1'
#
loop_
_entity.id
_entity.type
_entity.pdbx_description
1 polymer ?
#
loop_
_entity_poly.entity_id
_entity_poly.type
_entity_poly.pdbx_seq_one_letter_code
_entity_poly.pdbx_strand_id
1 'polypeptide(L)'
;MPTKKASSTEQLKESAAASSKASKSTAAKKPKAAAKPKGTKTTAKRTAAKQQYKLVIVESPAKAKTIQKYLGKGYQVMASMGHVRDLPKSRLGVDIEHDFAPEYIDIRGKGQLRNELKKAAKHASFVYLATDPDREGEAISWHLSNMLDLGGEEKSRVTFNEITKTGIKSGMAAPRNIDIN
;
A
#
# COMPACT_ATOMS: atom_id res chain seq x y z
N MET A 1 32.84 -18.98 -51.89
CA MET A 1 32.05 -19.15 -53.13
C MET A 1 30.68 -19.68 -52.76
N PRO A 2 29.69 -19.24 -53.42
CA PRO A 2 28.68 -18.25 -53.00
C PRO A 2 27.31 -18.93 -53.05
N THR A 3 26.19 -18.38 -52.72
CA THR A 3 25.39 -17.27 -53.26
C THR A 3 24.06 -17.28 -52.59
N LYS A 4 23.53 -16.14 -52.21
CA LYS A 4 22.44 -15.34 -52.83
C LYS A 4 21.06 -15.94 -52.64
N LYS A 5 20.03 -15.23 -52.31
CA LYS A 5 19.48 -13.90 -52.55
C LYS A 5 18.10 -13.92 -51.94
N ALA A 6 17.70 -12.93 -51.19
CA ALA A 6 16.99 -11.74 -51.63
C ALA A 6 15.49 -11.92 -51.78
N SER A 7 14.76 -11.07 -51.08
CA SER A 7 13.96 -9.94 -51.62
C SER A 7 12.53 -10.35 -51.91
N SER A 8 11.49 -9.69 -51.61
CA SER A 8 11.08 -8.30 -51.75
C SER A 8 9.63 -8.22 -51.29
N THR A 9 9.25 -7.20 -50.59
CA THR A 9 8.58 -6.01 -51.09
C THR A 9 7.07 -6.10 -51.29
N GLU A 10 6.35 -5.34 -50.49
CA GLU A 10 5.49 -4.19 -50.90
C GLU A 10 4.09 -4.53 -51.41
N GLN A 11 3.10 -3.97 -50.96
CA GLN A 11 2.33 -2.76 -51.22
C GLN A 11 0.91 -2.93 -50.71
N LEU A 12 0.42 -2.03 -49.87
CA LEU A 12 -0.37 -0.81 -50.17
C LEU A 12 -1.71 -1.04 -50.87
N LYS A 13 -2.74 -0.56 -50.21
CA LYS A 13 -3.83 0.34 -50.65
C LYS A 13 -5.07 0.10 -49.79
N GLU A 14 -5.48 1.02 -48.97
CA GLU A 14 -6.16 2.29 -49.20
C GLU A 14 -7.48 2.18 -49.97
N SER A 15 -8.57 2.60 -49.34
CA SER A 15 -9.70 3.41 -49.76
C SER A 15 -10.90 3.14 -48.87
N ALA A 16 -11.35 4.06 -48.10
CA ALA A 16 -11.99 5.33 -48.33
C ALA A 16 -13.51 5.26 -48.60
N ALA A 17 -14.18 6.06 -47.81
CA ALA A 17 -15.38 6.85 -48.09
C ALA A 17 -16.74 6.11 -48.02
N ALA A 18 -17.62 6.59 -47.29
CA ALA A 18 -18.35 7.81 -47.08
C ALA A 18 -19.87 7.63 -47.24
N SER A 19 -20.56 8.47 -46.55
CA SER A 19 -21.88 9.08 -46.90
C SER A 19 -23.11 8.40 -46.30
N SER A 20 -23.89 9.01 -45.50
CA SER A 20 -24.58 10.28 -45.38
C SER A 20 -26.09 10.11 -45.27
N LYS A 21 -26.68 11.04 -44.54
CA LYS A 21 -28.06 11.61 -44.56
C LYS A 21 -29.01 11.03 -43.51
N ALA A 22 -29.38 11.79 -42.51
CA ALA A 22 -30.16 13.05 -42.42
C ALA A 22 -31.68 12.86 -42.65
N SER A 23 -32.43 13.22 -41.64
CA SER A 23 -33.63 14.10 -41.64
C SER A 23 -34.43 13.85 -40.36
N LYS A 24 -34.63 14.85 -39.49
CA LYS A 24 -35.61 15.93 -39.49
C LYS A 24 -37.03 15.45 -39.15
N SER A 25 -37.58 15.87 -38.02
CA SER A 25 -38.60 16.90 -37.83
C SER A 25 -39.24 16.77 -36.45
N THR A 26 -39.17 17.79 -35.66
CA THR A 26 -40.16 18.82 -35.29
C THR A 26 -41.42 18.32 -34.60
N ALA A 27 -41.67 18.76 -33.36
CA ALA A 27 -42.74 19.68 -33.01
C ALA A 27 -42.85 19.92 -31.52
N ALA A 28 -43.01 21.16 -31.22
CA ALA A 28 -43.22 21.81 -29.95
C ALA A 28 -44.55 21.49 -29.29
N LYS A 29 -44.64 21.55 -27.97
CA LYS A 29 -45.68 22.26 -27.20
C LYS A 29 -45.36 22.42 -25.75
N LYS A 30 -45.28 23.62 -25.29
CA LYS A 30 -45.36 24.16 -23.94
C LYS A 30 -46.86 24.58 -23.71
N PRO A 31 -47.30 25.01 -22.50
CA PRO A 31 -46.92 24.84 -21.10
C PRO A 31 -48.13 24.54 -20.17
N LYS A 32 -47.94 24.28 -18.85
CA LYS A 32 -48.78 24.75 -17.71
C LYS A 32 -48.19 24.30 -16.40
N ALA A 33 -47.72 25.23 -15.64
CA ALA A 33 -48.26 25.84 -14.42
C ALA A 33 -48.06 25.04 -13.11
N ALA A 34 -47.22 25.62 -12.27
CA ALA A 34 -47.30 25.80 -10.80
C ALA A 34 -47.58 24.62 -9.89
N ALA A 35 -46.56 24.24 -9.11
CA ALA A 35 -46.74 23.79 -7.74
C ALA A 35 -45.50 24.07 -6.89
N LYS A 36 -45.75 24.59 -5.71
CA LYS A 36 -44.98 25.13 -4.59
C LYS A 36 -43.66 24.45 -4.24
N PRO A 37 -42.71 25.19 -3.62
CA PRO A 37 -41.43 24.67 -3.19
C PRO A 37 -41.61 23.86 -1.92
N LYS A 38 -41.34 22.56 -2.00
CA LYS A 38 -41.08 21.70 -0.81
C LYS A 38 -39.61 21.78 -0.48
N GLY A 39 -39.37 22.09 0.78
CA GLY A 39 -38.13 22.33 1.45
C GLY A 39 -36.91 21.57 0.93
N THR A 40 -35.89 22.32 0.62
CA THR A 40 -34.52 21.87 0.48
C THR A 40 -34.04 21.27 1.80
N LYS A 41 -34.15 19.95 1.93
CA LYS A 41 -33.27 19.22 2.86
C LYS A 41 -31.86 19.32 2.26
N THR A 42 -31.14 20.32 2.70
CA THR A 42 -29.68 20.34 2.63
C THR A 42 -29.17 19.11 3.38
N THR A 43 -28.99 18.01 2.66
CA THR A 43 -28.13 16.94 3.11
C THR A 43 -26.72 17.51 3.18
N ALA A 44 -26.40 18.14 4.31
CA ALA A 44 -25.05 18.40 4.69
C ALA A 44 -24.32 17.07 4.57
N LYS A 45 -23.53 16.93 3.51
CA LYS A 45 -22.55 15.88 3.32
C LYS A 45 -21.59 16.03 4.48
N ARG A 46 -21.90 15.37 5.60
CA ARG A 46 -20.94 15.20 6.70
C ARG A 46 -19.75 14.50 6.09
N THR A 47 -18.75 15.26 5.72
CA THR A 47 -17.40 14.75 5.49
C THR A 47 -17.06 14.02 6.76
N ALA A 48 -17.19 12.69 6.73
CA ALA A 48 -16.74 11.84 7.81
C ALA A 48 -15.28 12.21 8.03
N ALA A 49 -14.98 12.86 9.13
CA ALA A 49 -13.62 13.10 9.57
C ALA A 49 -12.98 11.71 9.59
N LYS A 50 -12.00 11.55 8.68
CA LYS A 50 -11.28 10.29 8.49
C LYS A 50 -10.68 9.97 9.85
N GLN A 51 -11.23 9.00 10.57
CA GLN A 51 -10.71 8.61 11.88
C GLN A 51 -9.27 8.18 11.63
N GLN A 52 -8.32 9.00 12.04
CA GLN A 52 -6.91 8.68 11.99
C GLN A 52 -6.66 7.62 13.05
N TYR A 53 -6.30 6.41 12.62
CA TYR A 53 -5.87 5.33 13.50
C TYR A 53 -4.35 5.27 13.55
N LYS A 54 -3.82 4.63 14.57
CA LYS A 54 -2.41 4.25 14.66
C LYS A 54 -2.26 2.84 14.08
N LEU A 55 -1.35 2.67 13.12
CA LEU A 55 -1.07 1.37 12.52
C LEU A 55 -0.01 0.65 13.36
N VAL A 56 -0.27 -0.60 13.69
CA VAL A 56 0.70 -1.48 14.36
C VAL A 56 0.97 -2.67 13.44
N ILE A 57 2.23 -2.85 13.04
CA ILE A 57 2.63 -3.95 12.16
C ILE A 57 3.38 -4.97 12.99
N VAL A 58 2.90 -6.20 12.96
CA VAL A 58 3.51 -7.37 13.64
C VAL A 58 3.93 -8.41 12.59
N GLU A 59 4.67 -9.42 12.97
CA GLU A 59 5.17 -10.43 12.02
C GLU A 59 4.12 -11.48 11.64
N SER A 60 3.23 -11.88 12.59
CA SER A 60 2.30 -12.99 12.35
C SER A 60 0.83 -12.58 12.52
N PRO A 61 -0.09 -13.21 11.75
CA PRO A 61 -1.52 -12.91 11.84
C PRO A 61 -2.16 -13.35 13.16
N ALA A 62 -1.60 -14.36 13.83
CA ALA A 62 -2.07 -14.79 15.14
C ALA A 62 -1.81 -13.70 16.20
N LYS A 63 -0.59 -13.14 16.22
CA LYS A 63 -0.23 -12.01 17.08
C LYS A 63 -1.10 -10.79 16.75
N ALA A 64 -1.32 -10.49 15.46
CA ALA A 64 -2.15 -9.35 15.04
C ALA A 64 -3.55 -9.41 15.64
N LYS A 65 -4.22 -10.55 15.58
CA LYS A 65 -5.59 -10.74 16.14
C LYS A 65 -5.61 -10.49 17.64
N THR A 66 -4.64 -11.03 18.37
CA THR A 66 -4.58 -10.91 19.83
C THR A 66 -4.28 -9.47 20.26
N ILE A 67 -3.30 -8.83 19.63
CA ILE A 67 -2.88 -7.46 19.91
C ILE A 67 -4.00 -6.47 19.57
N GLN A 68 -4.67 -6.65 18.42
CA GLN A 68 -5.84 -5.83 18.03
C GLN A 68 -6.93 -5.85 19.10
N LYS A 69 -7.19 -7.02 19.69
CA LYS A 69 -8.18 -7.18 20.76
C LYS A 69 -7.83 -6.38 22.01
N TYR A 70 -6.55 -6.26 22.35
CA TYR A 70 -6.09 -5.53 23.52
C TYR A 70 -5.95 -4.02 23.29
N LEU A 71 -5.55 -3.59 22.10
CA LEU A 71 -5.37 -2.17 21.76
C LEU A 71 -6.70 -1.44 21.47
N GLY A 72 -7.72 -2.14 20.96
CA GLY A 72 -9.05 -1.57 20.71
C GLY A 72 -9.15 -0.68 19.46
N LYS A 73 -10.16 0.22 19.46
CA LYS A 73 -10.63 0.94 18.25
C LYS A 73 -9.69 2.00 17.69
N GLY A 74 -8.77 2.53 18.49
CA GLY A 74 -7.83 3.58 18.04
C GLY A 74 -6.63 3.05 17.25
N TYR A 75 -6.52 1.74 17.11
CA TYR A 75 -5.41 1.06 16.46
C TYR A 75 -5.91 0.12 15.38
N GLN A 76 -5.15 0.02 14.31
CA GLN A 76 -5.29 -1.03 13.29
C GLN A 76 -4.04 -1.90 13.35
N VAL A 77 -4.19 -3.20 13.54
CA VAL A 77 -3.08 -4.14 13.60
C VAL A 77 -3.05 -4.98 12.33
N MET A 78 -1.89 -5.01 11.67
CA MET A 78 -1.67 -5.79 10.45
C MET A 78 -0.45 -6.70 10.62
N ALA A 79 -0.40 -7.79 9.87
CA ALA A 79 0.72 -8.71 9.87
C ALA A 79 1.56 -8.56 8.62
N SER A 80 2.90 -8.54 8.74
CA SER A 80 3.83 -8.58 7.61
C SER A 80 4.01 -9.98 7.01
N MET A 81 3.53 -11.01 7.71
CA MET A 81 3.72 -12.42 7.32
C MET A 81 5.22 -12.79 7.22
N GLY A 82 6.03 -12.37 8.17
CA GLY A 82 7.47 -12.52 8.19
C GLY A 82 8.20 -11.49 7.31
N HIS A 83 9.36 -11.87 6.73
CA HIS A 83 10.16 -10.98 5.88
C HIS A 83 9.40 -10.47 4.67
N VAL A 84 9.60 -9.21 4.31
CA VAL A 84 8.99 -8.54 3.14
C VAL A 84 9.99 -8.31 2.01
N ARG A 85 11.30 -8.27 2.32
CA ARG A 85 12.41 -8.11 1.40
C ARG A 85 13.48 -9.13 1.70
N ASP A 86 14.27 -9.50 0.69
CA ASP A 86 15.37 -10.45 0.79
C ASP A 86 16.42 -10.12 -0.28
N LEU A 87 17.59 -10.71 -0.19
CA LEU A 87 18.59 -10.65 -1.25
C LEU A 87 18.14 -11.48 -2.46
N PRO A 88 18.53 -11.13 -3.68
CA PRO A 88 18.23 -11.91 -4.87
C PRO A 88 18.89 -13.28 -4.80
N LYS A 89 18.12 -14.35 -5.05
CA LYS A 89 18.62 -15.75 -5.02
C LYS A 89 19.43 -16.14 -6.24
N SER A 90 19.29 -15.40 -7.35
CA SER A 90 19.90 -15.74 -8.64
C SER A 90 21.26 -15.06 -8.91
N ARG A 91 21.68 -14.16 -8.03
CA ARG A 91 22.93 -13.42 -8.12
C ARG A 91 23.46 -13.09 -6.73
N LEU A 92 24.68 -12.57 -6.64
CA LEU A 92 25.33 -12.26 -5.37
C LEU A 92 24.50 -11.32 -4.46
N GLY A 93 23.75 -10.39 -5.04
CA GLY A 93 22.89 -9.47 -4.29
C GLY A 93 23.63 -8.47 -3.41
N VAL A 94 24.91 -8.30 -3.65
CA VAL A 94 25.80 -7.37 -2.95
C VAL A 94 26.64 -6.65 -3.98
N ASP A 95 26.72 -5.33 -3.89
CA ASP A 95 27.56 -4.50 -4.75
C ASP A 95 29.00 -4.45 -4.20
N ILE A 96 29.91 -5.16 -4.86
CA ILE A 96 31.30 -5.29 -4.42
C ILE A 96 32.06 -3.97 -4.62
N GLU A 97 31.66 -3.16 -5.60
CA GLU A 97 32.34 -1.90 -5.94
C GLU A 97 31.94 -0.74 -5.02
N HIS A 98 30.79 -0.85 -4.36
CA HIS A 98 30.24 0.17 -3.47
C HIS A 98 30.10 -0.36 -2.04
N ASP A 99 31.23 -0.69 -1.42
CA ASP A 99 31.34 -1.06 0.00
C ASP A 99 30.43 -2.25 0.41
N PHE A 100 30.30 -3.22 -0.50
CA PHE A 100 29.46 -4.41 -0.29
C PHE A 100 27.99 -4.09 0.04
N ALA A 101 27.46 -2.98 -0.49
CA ALA A 101 26.09 -2.56 -0.25
C ALA A 101 25.09 -3.65 -0.64
N PRO A 102 24.17 -4.08 0.24
CA PRO A 102 23.22 -5.14 -0.05
C PRO A 102 22.08 -4.63 -0.95
N GLU A 103 21.79 -5.35 -2.03
CA GLU A 103 20.68 -5.09 -2.92
C GLU A 103 19.44 -5.86 -2.50
N TYR A 104 18.59 -5.26 -1.70
CA TYR A 104 17.34 -5.92 -1.27
C TYR A 104 16.25 -5.83 -2.33
N ILE A 105 15.62 -6.95 -2.62
CA ILE A 105 14.45 -7.06 -3.50
C ILE A 105 13.19 -7.47 -2.72
N ASP A 106 12.02 -7.11 -3.23
CA ASP A 106 10.75 -7.54 -2.65
C ASP A 106 10.56 -9.06 -2.84
N ILE A 107 10.14 -9.76 -1.80
CA ILE A 107 9.87 -11.20 -1.86
C ILE A 107 8.70 -11.47 -2.80
N ARG A 108 8.92 -12.41 -3.75
CA ARG A 108 7.92 -12.82 -4.72
C ARG A 108 6.65 -13.31 -4.03
N GLY A 109 5.49 -12.88 -4.53
CA GLY A 109 4.18 -13.24 -3.96
C GLY A 109 3.68 -12.33 -2.86
N LYS A 110 4.49 -11.41 -2.32
CA LYS A 110 4.08 -10.46 -1.27
C LYS A 110 3.64 -9.07 -1.78
N GLY A 111 3.54 -8.89 -3.08
CA GLY A 111 3.18 -7.59 -3.68
C GLY A 111 1.84 -7.04 -3.23
N GLN A 112 0.81 -7.89 -3.10
CA GLN A 112 -0.49 -7.48 -2.59
C GLN A 112 -0.40 -7.00 -1.14
N LEU A 113 0.21 -7.80 -0.27
CA LEU A 113 0.42 -7.45 1.14
C LEU A 113 1.20 -6.13 1.29
N ARG A 114 2.26 -5.94 0.50
CA ARG A 114 3.01 -4.69 0.47
C ARG A 114 2.12 -3.50 0.13
N ASN A 115 1.28 -3.63 -0.90
CA ASN A 115 0.37 -2.55 -1.31
C ASN A 115 -0.67 -2.25 -0.23
N GLU A 116 -1.19 -3.26 0.46
CA GLU A 116 -2.11 -3.12 1.58
C GLU A 116 -1.44 -2.39 2.76
N LEU A 117 -0.22 -2.78 3.13
CA LEU A 117 0.57 -2.12 4.18
C LEU A 117 0.87 -0.66 3.84
N LYS A 118 1.32 -0.37 2.60
CA LYS A 118 1.57 0.99 2.13
C LYS A 118 0.30 1.85 2.16
N LYS A 119 -0.83 1.29 1.74
CA LYS A 119 -2.12 1.97 1.79
C LYS A 119 -2.55 2.25 3.22
N ALA A 120 -2.41 1.29 4.12
CA ALA A 120 -2.74 1.46 5.53
C ALA A 120 -1.84 2.50 6.21
N ALA A 121 -0.53 2.48 5.96
CA ALA A 121 0.43 3.44 6.50
C ALA A 121 0.12 4.88 6.06
N LYS A 122 -0.24 5.10 4.79
CA LYS A 122 -0.64 6.43 4.30
C LYS A 122 -1.90 7.02 4.96
N HIS A 123 -2.73 6.17 5.55
CA HIS A 123 -3.97 6.59 6.22
C HIS A 123 -3.84 6.64 7.73
N ALA A 124 -2.76 6.09 8.26
CA ALA A 124 -2.47 6.10 9.69
C ALA A 124 -1.92 7.46 10.13
N SER A 125 -2.20 7.84 11.37
CA SER A 125 -1.57 9.00 12.00
C SER A 125 -0.16 8.71 12.47
N PHE A 126 0.15 7.44 12.75
CA PHE A 126 1.45 6.95 13.16
C PHE A 126 1.58 5.46 12.85
N VAL A 127 2.81 4.99 12.62
CA VAL A 127 3.09 3.57 12.35
C VAL A 127 4.03 3.01 13.41
N TYR A 128 3.61 1.95 14.09
CA TYR A 128 4.42 1.19 15.03
C TYR A 128 4.85 -0.14 14.40
N LEU A 129 6.12 -0.47 14.55
CA LEU A 129 6.72 -1.72 14.13
C LEU A 129 6.90 -2.61 15.37
N ALA A 130 6.01 -3.58 15.54
CA ALA A 130 5.87 -4.39 16.74
C ALA A 130 6.21 -5.87 16.47
N THR A 131 7.34 -6.11 15.83
CA THR A 131 7.91 -7.43 15.62
C THR A 131 8.62 -7.93 16.88
N ASP A 132 9.02 -9.19 16.94
CA ASP A 132 9.65 -9.80 18.10
C ASP A 132 10.94 -9.09 18.54
N PRO A 133 11.30 -9.18 19.83
CA PRO A 133 12.50 -8.54 20.38
C PRO A 133 13.77 -9.37 20.11
N ASP A 134 13.93 -9.88 18.90
CA ASP A 134 15.08 -10.63 18.44
C ASP A 134 15.71 -9.98 17.20
N ARG A 135 16.84 -10.52 16.74
CA ARG A 135 17.54 -10.00 15.56
C ARG A 135 16.71 -10.11 14.29
N GLU A 136 15.89 -11.16 14.14
CA GLU A 136 15.00 -11.32 13.01
C GLU A 136 13.91 -10.25 13.01
N GLY A 137 13.30 -9.97 14.16
CA GLY A 137 12.31 -8.92 14.33
C GLY A 137 12.87 -7.52 14.06
N GLU A 138 14.13 -7.24 14.45
CA GLU A 138 14.78 -5.96 14.10
C GLU A 138 14.98 -5.84 12.58
N ALA A 139 15.45 -6.91 11.93
CA ALA A 139 15.62 -6.92 10.46
C ALA A 139 14.28 -6.73 9.73
N ILE A 140 13.21 -7.40 10.16
CA ILE A 140 11.87 -7.22 9.60
C ILE A 140 11.40 -5.77 9.79
N SER A 141 11.58 -5.19 10.98
CA SER A 141 11.23 -3.79 11.27
C SER A 141 12.00 -2.82 10.39
N TRP A 142 13.30 -3.03 10.19
CA TRP A 142 14.12 -2.20 9.33
C TRP A 142 13.67 -2.27 7.87
N HIS A 143 13.40 -3.48 7.36
CA HIS A 143 12.86 -3.64 6.00
C HIS A 143 11.49 -3.00 5.83
N LEU A 144 10.61 -3.09 6.83
CA LEU A 144 9.29 -2.44 6.82
C LEU A 144 9.42 -0.92 6.84
N SER A 145 10.31 -0.36 7.67
CA SER A 145 10.57 1.07 7.74
C SER A 145 11.01 1.62 6.38
N ASN A 146 11.98 0.98 5.75
CA ASN A 146 12.45 1.34 4.40
C ASN A 146 11.36 1.20 3.33
N MET A 147 10.60 0.09 3.36
CA MET A 147 9.52 -0.17 2.41
C MET A 147 8.38 0.85 2.50
N LEU A 148 8.07 1.30 3.72
CA LEU A 148 6.97 2.22 4.01
C LEU A 148 7.41 3.69 4.03
N ASP A 149 8.71 3.96 3.86
CA ASP A 149 9.29 5.30 3.88
C ASP A 149 8.94 6.07 5.18
N LEU A 150 9.19 5.41 6.33
CA LEU A 150 8.78 5.94 7.63
C LEU A 150 9.75 6.99 8.20
N GLY A 151 10.80 7.37 7.51
CA GLY A 151 11.82 8.28 8.04
C GLY A 151 12.52 7.70 9.30
N GLY A 152 13.83 7.70 9.34
CA GLY A 152 14.60 7.05 10.41
C GLY A 152 14.57 7.73 11.79
N GLU A 153 13.96 8.90 11.92
CA GLU A 153 14.03 9.74 13.14
C GLU A 153 12.91 9.47 14.15
N GLU A 154 11.80 8.86 13.73
CA GLU A 154 10.69 8.59 14.64
C GLU A 154 10.86 7.27 15.37
N LYS A 155 10.66 7.29 16.70
CA LYS A 155 10.64 6.08 17.55
C LYS A 155 9.45 5.19 17.21
N SER A 156 9.56 4.48 16.10
CA SER A 156 8.48 3.62 15.57
C SER A 156 8.55 2.17 16.05
N ARG A 157 9.68 1.75 16.61
CA ARG A 157 9.91 0.38 17.07
C ARG A 157 9.31 0.15 18.45
N VAL A 158 8.48 -0.89 18.57
CA VAL A 158 7.88 -1.33 19.84
C VAL A 158 8.14 -2.82 20.01
N THR A 159 8.47 -3.25 21.20
CA THR A 159 8.69 -4.66 21.53
C THR A 159 7.75 -5.10 22.63
N PHE A 160 7.25 -6.33 22.52
CA PHE A 160 6.42 -6.97 23.54
C PHE A 160 7.15 -8.20 24.06
N ASN A 161 7.50 -8.20 25.36
CA ASN A 161 8.08 -9.38 25.98
C ASN A 161 7.04 -10.49 26.17
N GLU A 162 5.77 -10.11 26.28
CA GLU A 162 4.64 -11.02 26.38
C GLU A 162 3.40 -10.44 25.70
N ILE A 163 2.55 -11.31 25.17
CA ILE A 163 1.30 -10.92 24.51
C ILE A 163 0.14 -10.91 25.53
N THR A 164 0.33 -10.16 26.60
CA THR A 164 -0.70 -9.86 27.60
C THR A 164 -1.16 -8.42 27.50
N LYS A 165 -2.31 -8.08 28.08
CA LYS A 165 -2.81 -6.71 28.09
C LYS A 165 -1.83 -5.73 28.74
N THR A 166 -1.14 -6.17 29.80
CA THR A 166 -0.14 -5.36 30.52
C THR A 166 1.12 -5.22 29.70
N GLY A 167 1.67 -6.33 29.16
CA GLY A 167 2.87 -6.33 28.33
C GLY A 167 2.73 -5.46 27.08
N ILE A 168 1.57 -5.54 26.41
CA ILE A 168 1.29 -4.71 25.23
C ILE A 168 1.20 -3.22 25.62
N LYS A 169 0.52 -2.86 26.72
CA LYS A 169 0.45 -1.48 27.17
C LYS A 169 1.83 -0.93 27.53
N SER A 170 2.63 -1.71 28.25
CA SER A 170 3.99 -1.34 28.63
C SER A 170 4.87 -1.12 27.39
N GLY A 171 4.86 -2.05 26.44
CA GLY A 171 5.62 -1.91 25.20
C GLY A 171 5.19 -0.68 24.38
N MET A 172 3.90 -0.42 24.23
CA MET A 172 3.38 0.75 23.51
C MET A 172 3.74 2.09 24.19
N ALA A 173 4.02 2.08 25.49
CA ALA A 173 4.44 3.27 26.24
C ALA A 173 5.94 3.58 26.08
N ALA A 174 6.73 2.65 25.57
CA ALA A 174 8.19 2.77 25.45
C ALA A 174 8.66 2.54 23.98
N PRO A 175 8.22 3.35 23.02
CA PRO A 175 8.71 3.25 21.65
C PRO A 175 10.18 3.68 21.57
N ARG A 176 10.95 2.99 20.72
CA ARG A 176 12.38 3.22 20.52
C ARG A 176 12.74 3.28 19.02
N ASN A 177 13.97 3.57 18.73
CA ASN A 177 14.51 3.43 17.38
C ASN A 177 14.76 1.95 17.07
N ILE A 178 14.84 1.63 15.76
CA ILE A 178 15.25 0.30 15.30
C ILE A 178 16.73 0.15 15.60
N ASP A 179 17.11 -1.00 16.16
CA ASP A 179 18.50 -1.35 16.41
C ASP A 179 19.07 -2.03 15.15
N ILE A 180 20.06 -1.39 14.54
CA ILE A 180 20.71 -1.86 13.30
C ILE A 180 22.12 -2.40 13.52
N ASN A 181 22.57 -2.53 14.80
CA ASN A 181 23.90 -3.06 15.13
C ASN A 181 23.94 -4.58 15.25
#